data_4e570341f6c318f0464d5e33721f3c39
#
_entry.id   4e570341f6c318f0464d5e33721f3c39
#
_cell.length_a   1.000
_cell.length_b   1.000
_cell.length_c   1.000
_cell.angle_alpha   90.00
_cell.angle_beta   90.00
_cell.angle_gamma   90.00
#
_symmetry.space_group_name_H-M   'P 1'
#
loop_
_entity.id
_entity.type
_entity.pdbx_description
1 polymer ?
#
loop_
_entity_poly.entity_id
_entity_poly.type
_entity_poly.pdbx_seq_one_letter_code
_entity_poly.pdbx_strand_id
1 'polypeptide(L)'
;MSASAPLLSLRDVHVRFNTAAGVVRAVSGVSLDLAVGETLGLVGESGCGKSTLGKAIMRLVPVAGGEIRVEGTDIAPLEKAALNAMRRKVQMIFQDPYGSLNPRSTVGRSIAQPMVVAGWTADAIAERVETLLGWVGLPSDARQRFPHEFSGGQRQRIGIARALALSPKLIICDEPVSALDVSVRAQVINLLEDLKSKFGVSYLFISHDLSVVEHIADRVAVMYLGTLVEVGGRDQIWRTPQHPYTKALIEAAPVANPKLARTRRRTVLQGELPSPIDPPAGCPFHSRCPLAEARCRSERPALRKTASGALAACHFV
;
A
#
# COMPACT_ATOMS: atom_id res chain seq x y z
N MET A 1 -6.37 5.92 -27.97
CA MET A 1 -7.06 5.05 -27.00
C MET A 1 -7.49 5.95 -25.85
N SER A 2 -8.80 6.11 -25.63
CA SER A 2 -9.33 6.91 -24.50
C SER A 2 -8.88 6.24 -23.20
N ALA A 3 -8.14 6.97 -22.37
CA ALA A 3 -7.73 6.47 -21.06
C ALA A 3 -9.00 6.22 -20.25
N SER A 4 -9.25 4.97 -19.86
CA SER A 4 -10.36 4.63 -18.97
C SER A 4 -10.22 5.39 -17.66
N ALA A 5 -11.34 5.83 -17.08
CA ALA A 5 -11.32 6.53 -15.78
C ALA A 5 -10.63 5.65 -14.71
N PRO A 6 -9.76 6.23 -13.86
CA PRO A 6 -9.07 5.47 -12.83
C PRO A 6 -10.05 4.91 -11.79
N LEU A 7 -9.74 3.73 -11.25
CA LEU A 7 -10.49 3.13 -10.16
C LEU A 7 -10.35 3.95 -8.86
N LEU A 8 -9.12 4.37 -8.57
CA LEU A 8 -8.78 5.26 -7.45
C LEU A 8 -8.06 6.49 -8.00
N SER A 9 -8.48 7.67 -7.57
CA SER A 9 -7.84 8.93 -7.92
C SER A 9 -7.61 9.76 -6.66
N LEU A 10 -6.38 10.13 -6.43
CA LEU A 10 -5.94 11.01 -5.35
C LEU A 10 -5.52 12.35 -5.97
N ARG A 11 -5.98 13.46 -5.41
CA ARG A 11 -5.62 14.82 -5.84
C ARG A 11 -5.26 15.67 -4.63
N ASP A 12 -3.99 16.05 -4.56
CA ASP A 12 -3.41 16.91 -3.52
C ASP A 12 -3.79 16.49 -2.08
N VAL A 13 -3.74 15.18 -1.80
CA VAL A 13 -4.20 14.61 -0.52
C VAL A 13 -3.26 14.98 0.61
N HIS A 14 -3.83 15.51 1.70
CA HIS A 14 -3.14 15.87 2.93
C HIS A 14 -3.73 15.14 4.13
N VAL A 15 -2.86 14.58 4.99
CA VAL A 15 -3.27 14.01 6.29
C VAL A 15 -2.37 14.58 7.38
N ARG A 16 -2.99 15.12 8.43
CA ARG A 16 -2.29 15.74 9.56
C ARG A 16 -2.83 15.19 10.88
N PHE A 17 -1.95 15.06 11.85
CA PHE A 17 -2.31 14.67 13.21
C PHE A 17 -1.81 15.72 14.19
N ASN A 18 -2.70 16.21 15.05
CA ASN A 18 -2.32 17.09 16.17
C ASN A 18 -1.78 16.23 17.31
N THR A 19 -0.56 16.49 17.74
CA THR A 19 0.10 15.82 18.86
C THR A 19 0.58 16.86 19.88
N ALA A 20 0.97 16.42 21.07
CA ALA A 20 1.54 17.32 22.09
C ALA A 20 2.85 17.98 21.60
N ALA A 21 3.60 17.33 20.69
CA ALA A 21 4.85 17.83 20.14
C ALA A 21 4.66 18.75 18.91
N GLY A 22 3.43 18.87 18.40
CA GLY A 22 3.11 19.68 17.21
C GLY A 22 2.29 18.93 16.16
N VAL A 23 2.15 19.51 14.98
CA VAL A 23 1.36 18.96 13.87
C VAL A 23 2.20 18.04 13.03
N VAL A 24 1.95 16.73 13.10
CA VAL A 24 2.58 15.71 12.25
C VAL A 24 1.94 15.76 10.86
N ARG A 25 2.72 16.08 9.83
CA ARG A 25 2.31 16.10 8.42
C ARG A 25 2.59 14.74 7.77
N ALA A 26 1.71 13.76 8.04
CA ALA A 26 1.92 12.37 7.63
C ALA A 26 1.77 12.16 6.11
N VAL A 27 0.91 12.95 5.44
CA VAL A 27 0.75 12.98 3.98
C VAL A 27 0.65 14.44 3.55
N SER A 28 1.38 14.83 2.51
CA SER A 28 1.56 16.23 2.10
C SER A 28 1.52 16.38 0.58
N GLY A 29 0.30 16.54 0.03
CA GLY A 29 0.11 16.85 -1.39
C GLY A 29 0.28 15.63 -2.32
N VAL A 30 -0.22 14.46 -1.92
CA VAL A 30 -0.14 13.24 -2.73
C VAL A 30 -1.21 13.26 -3.82
N SER A 31 -0.76 13.18 -5.09
CA SER A 31 -1.61 12.99 -6.27
C SER A 31 -1.19 11.71 -7.00
N LEU A 32 -2.13 10.78 -7.20
CA LEU A 32 -1.86 9.45 -7.75
C LEU A 32 -3.14 8.83 -8.30
N ASP A 33 -3.02 8.13 -9.42
CA ASP A 33 -4.10 7.33 -10.01
C ASP A 33 -3.76 5.85 -9.98
N LEU A 34 -4.76 5.01 -9.76
CA LEU A 34 -4.69 3.56 -9.87
C LEU A 34 -5.77 3.08 -10.82
N ALA A 35 -5.38 2.33 -11.84
CA ALA A 35 -6.29 1.82 -12.86
C ALA A 35 -7.03 0.54 -12.40
N VAL A 36 -8.09 0.17 -13.12
CA VAL A 36 -8.78 -1.12 -12.90
C VAL A 36 -7.85 -2.27 -13.26
N GLY A 37 -7.77 -3.29 -12.39
CA GLY A 37 -6.92 -4.47 -12.58
C GLY A 37 -5.43 -4.23 -12.35
N GLU A 38 -5.03 -3.02 -11.94
CA GLU A 38 -3.64 -2.67 -11.68
C GLU A 38 -3.21 -3.05 -10.26
N THR A 39 -1.96 -3.47 -10.11
CA THR A 39 -1.23 -3.48 -8.83
C THR A 39 -0.28 -2.30 -8.78
N LEU A 40 -0.59 -1.30 -7.96
CA LEU A 40 0.27 -0.16 -7.71
C LEU A 40 1.04 -0.37 -6.41
N GLY A 41 2.36 -0.52 -6.52
CA GLY A 41 3.25 -0.59 -5.36
C GLY A 41 3.47 0.80 -4.75
N LEU A 42 3.30 0.95 -3.45
CA LEU A 42 3.66 2.16 -2.70
C LEU A 42 4.80 1.84 -1.75
N VAL A 43 5.98 2.36 -2.04
CA VAL A 43 7.23 2.02 -1.33
C VAL A 43 7.87 3.24 -0.66
N GLY A 44 8.74 2.99 0.31
CA GLY A 44 9.50 4.01 1.04
C GLY A 44 9.87 3.54 2.44
N GLU A 45 10.72 4.29 3.14
CA GLU A 45 11.14 3.98 4.51
C GLU A 45 9.96 3.90 5.48
N SER A 46 10.16 3.18 6.62
CA SER A 46 9.16 3.15 7.69
C SER A 46 8.88 4.57 8.20
N GLY A 47 7.61 4.85 8.50
CA GLY A 47 7.20 6.19 8.99
C GLY A 47 7.01 7.26 7.91
N CYS A 48 7.27 7.00 6.62
CA CYS A 48 7.13 8.02 5.57
C CYS A 48 5.67 8.34 5.16
N GLY A 49 4.65 7.69 5.77
CA GLY A 49 3.23 8.02 5.55
C GLY A 49 2.41 7.03 4.71
N LYS A 50 2.98 5.92 4.22
CA LYS A 50 2.32 4.93 3.35
C LYS A 50 1.03 4.35 3.95
N SER A 51 1.12 3.77 5.15
CA SER A 51 -0.05 3.20 5.85
C SER A 51 -1.08 4.26 6.21
N THR A 52 -0.63 5.49 6.48
CA THR A 52 -1.54 6.62 6.72
C THR A 52 -2.34 6.95 5.46
N LEU A 53 -1.71 6.97 4.27
CA LEU A 53 -2.40 7.16 3.00
C LEU A 53 -3.42 6.04 2.75
N GLY A 54 -3.05 4.77 2.98
CA GLY A 54 -3.98 3.64 2.88
C GLY A 54 -5.19 3.78 3.80
N LYS A 55 -4.97 4.17 5.07
CA LYS A 55 -6.04 4.44 6.05
C LYS A 55 -6.91 5.64 5.67
N ALA A 56 -6.34 6.68 5.04
CA ALA A 56 -7.10 7.83 4.54
C ALA A 56 -8.04 7.44 3.39
N ILE A 57 -7.60 6.56 2.47
CA ILE A 57 -8.44 6.03 1.38
C ILE A 57 -9.62 5.23 1.95
N MET A 58 -9.44 4.52 3.07
CA MET A 58 -10.52 3.81 3.78
C MET A 58 -11.37 4.72 4.67
N ARG A 59 -11.03 6.03 4.76
CA ARG A 59 -11.59 6.96 5.75
C ARG A 59 -11.56 6.39 7.18
N LEU A 60 -10.44 5.77 7.54
CA LEU A 60 -10.11 5.37 8.92
C LEU A 60 -9.38 6.48 9.66
N VAL A 61 -8.81 7.45 8.93
CA VAL A 61 -8.24 8.70 9.45
C VAL A 61 -8.80 9.88 8.67
N PRO A 62 -8.93 11.06 9.29
CA PRO A 62 -9.46 12.24 8.62
C PRO A 62 -8.48 12.75 7.55
N VAL A 63 -9.01 13.25 6.44
CA VAL A 63 -8.27 13.95 5.39
C VAL A 63 -8.30 15.44 5.70
N ALA A 64 -7.12 16.07 5.73
CA ALA A 64 -6.97 17.49 6.04
C ALA A 64 -7.11 18.41 4.80
N GLY A 65 -7.06 17.83 3.60
CA GLY A 65 -7.22 18.55 2.33
C GLY A 65 -7.05 17.63 1.14
N GLY A 66 -7.44 18.10 -0.03
CA GLY A 66 -7.43 17.34 -1.28
C GLY A 66 -8.66 16.46 -1.46
N GLU A 67 -8.64 15.65 -2.52
CA GLU A 67 -9.75 14.78 -2.91
C GLU A 67 -9.29 13.32 -3.02
N ILE A 68 -10.15 12.40 -2.61
CA ILE A 68 -10.00 10.95 -2.79
C ILE A 68 -11.24 10.44 -3.51
N ARG A 69 -11.08 10.00 -4.75
CA ARG A 69 -12.19 9.49 -5.56
C ARG A 69 -12.04 7.99 -5.82
N VAL A 70 -13.10 7.24 -5.59
CA VAL A 70 -13.24 5.83 -5.96
C VAL A 70 -14.32 5.72 -7.03
N GLU A 71 -13.99 5.19 -8.21
CA GLU A 71 -14.88 5.16 -9.37
C GLU A 71 -15.51 6.54 -9.66
N GLY A 72 -14.70 7.60 -9.58
CA GLY A 72 -15.14 8.98 -9.79
C GLY A 72 -15.90 9.63 -8.62
N THR A 73 -16.33 8.87 -7.61
CA THR A 73 -17.05 9.40 -6.44
C THR A 73 -16.07 9.87 -5.38
N ASP A 74 -16.14 11.15 -4.99
CA ASP A 74 -15.37 11.68 -3.84
C ASP A 74 -15.88 11.05 -2.54
N ILE A 75 -14.95 10.46 -1.78
CA ILE A 75 -15.29 9.76 -0.55
C ILE A 75 -15.26 10.67 0.70
N ALA A 76 -14.66 11.86 0.59
CA ALA A 76 -14.48 12.77 1.72
C ALA A 76 -15.82 13.25 2.33
N PRO A 77 -16.82 13.69 1.55
CA PRO A 77 -18.09 14.16 2.05
C PRO A 77 -19.11 13.04 2.35
N LEU A 78 -18.81 11.76 2.05
CA LEU A 78 -19.79 10.68 2.17
C LEU A 78 -20.27 10.52 3.63
N GLU A 79 -21.58 10.48 3.81
CA GLU A 79 -22.23 10.10 5.05
C GLU A 79 -22.17 8.57 5.28
N LYS A 80 -22.55 8.14 6.50
CA LYS A 80 -22.39 6.75 6.96
C LYS A 80 -22.91 5.69 5.99
N ALA A 81 -24.10 5.87 5.41
CA ALA A 81 -24.70 4.90 4.49
C ALA A 81 -23.92 4.79 3.18
N ALA A 82 -23.61 5.92 2.54
CA ALA A 82 -22.82 5.98 1.31
C ALA A 82 -21.38 5.51 1.52
N LEU A 83 -20.76 5.87 2.66
CA LEU A 83 -19.45 5.39 3.05
C LEU A 83 -19.40 3.87 3.23
N ASN A 84 -20.43 3.27 3.83
CA ASN A 84 -20.52 1.82 3.95
C ASN A 84 -20.68 1.14 2.58
N ALA A 85 -21.43 1.74 1.65
CA ALA A 85 -21.52 1.25 0.28
C ALA A 85 -20.18 1.32 -0.46
N MET A 86 -19.42 2.43 -0.26
CA MET A 86 -18.07 2.56 -0.80
C MET A 86 -17.11 1.53 -0.20
N ARG A 87 -17.16 1.29 1.11
CA ARG A 87 -16.33 0.28 1.80
C ARG A 87 -16.58 -1.15 1.34
N ARG A 88 -17.73 -1.46 0.71
CA ARG A 88 -17.92 -2.75 0.04
C ARG A 88 -17.05 -2.91 -1.20
N LYS A 89 -16.73 -1.80 -1.89
CA LYS A 89 -15.89 -1.77 -3.10
C LYS A 89 -14.40 -1.71 -2.80
N VAL A 90 -14.03 -1.17 -1.63
CA VAL A 90 -12.64 -1.03 -1.19
C VAL A 90 -12.47 -1.74 0.14
N GLN A 91 -11.52 -2.66 0.21
CA GLN A 91 -11.21 -3.41 1.42
C GLN A 91 -9.74 -3.25 1.80
N MET A 92 -9.37 -3.64 3.01
CA MET A 92 -8.00 -3.51 3.50
C MET A 92 -7.52 -4.79 4.16
N ILE A 93 -6.29 -5.21 3.80
CA ILE A 93 -5.52 -6.23 4.49
C ILE A 93 -4.52 -5.48 5.37
N PHE A 94 -4.57 -5.70 6.68
CA PHE A 94 -3.76 -5.00 7.66
C PHE A 94 -2.40 -5.67 7.86
N GLN A 95 -1.42 -4.88 8.31
CA GLN A 95 -0.04 -5.29 8.55
C GLN A 95 0.09 -6.40 9.60
N ASP A 96 -0.69 -6.34 10.66
CA ASP A 96 -0.67 -7.32 11.75
C ASP A 96 -1.81 -8.33 11.58
N PRO A 97 -1.50 -9.58 11.18
CA PRO A 97 -2.52 -10.62 11.05
C PRO A 97 -3.05 -11.09 12.42
N TYR A 98 -2.31 -10.86 13.51
CA TYR A 98 -2.76 -11.18 14.87
C TYR A 98 -3.77 -10.16 15.38
N GLY A 99 -3.44 -8.87 15.33
CA GLY A 99 -4.31 -7.79 15.80
C GLY A 99 -5.52 -7.55 14.90
N SER A 100 -5.49 -8.04 13.66
CA SER A 100 -6.59 -7.86 12.71
C SER A 100 -7.76 -8.82 12.91
N LEU A 101 -7.56 -9.94 13.62
CA LEU A 101 -8.56 -10.97 13.87
C LEU A 101 -8.95 -10.97 15.37
N ASN A 102 -10.26 -11.00 15.66
CA ASN A 102 -10.72 -11.12 17.03
C ASN A 102 -10.42 -12.54 17.55
N PRO A 103 -9.56 -12.72 18.59
CA PRO A 103 -9.16 -14.03 19.09
C PRO A 103 -10.31 -14.83 19.72
N ARG A 104 -11.41 -14.16 20.06
CA ARG A 104 -12.62 -14.78 20.65
C ARG A 104 -13.66 -15.19 19.61
N SER A 105 -13.42 -14.90 18.33
CA SER A 105 -14.30 -15.27 17.21
C SER A 105 -13.68 -16.38 16.40
N THR A 106 -14.49 -17.32 15.95
CA THR A 106 -14.03 -18.34 15.00
C THR A 106 -13.62 -17.71 13.67
N VAL A 107 -12.81 -18.41 12.88
CA VAL A 107 -12.39 -17.99 11.54
C VAL A 107 -13.60 -17.74 10.64
N GLY A 108 -14.59 -18.65 10.65
CA GLY A 108 -15.83 -18.49 9.87
C GLY A 108 -16.57 -17.21 10.22
N ARG A 109 -16.71 -16.87 11.51
CA ARG A 109 -17.32 -15.61 11.95
C ARG A 109 -16.51 -14.38 11.52
N SER A 110 -15.19 -14.48 11.59
CA SER A 110 -14.29 -13.38 11.19
C SER A 110 -14.39 -13.08 9.70
N ILE A 111 -14.47 -14.12 8.85
CA ILE A 111 -14.67 -13.97 7.38
C ILE A 111 -16.09 -13.48 7.07
N ALA A 112 -17.10 -13.96 7.81
CA ALA A 112 -18.49 -13.60 7.64
C ALA A 112 -18.83 -12.14 7.98
N GLN A 113 -18.05 -11.51 8.88
CA GLN A 113 -18.34 -10.19 9.44
C GLN A 113 -18.70 -9.11 8.39
N PRO A 114 -17.95 -8.92 7.27
CA PRO A 114 -18.32 -7.94 6.26
C PRO A 114 -19.68 -8.22 5.62
N MET A 115 -20.02 -9.50 5.40
CA MET A 115 -21.27 -9.92 4.79
C MET A 115 -22.46 -9.72 5.72
N VAL A 116 -22.27 -10.01 7.03
CA VAL A 116 -23.29 -9.71 8.07
C VAL A 116 -23.61 -8.21 8.09
N VAL A 117 -22.60 -7.36 8.10
CA VAL A 117 -22.77 -5.89 8.05
C VAL A 117 -23.44 -5.46 6.74
N ALA A 118 -23.20 -6.19 5.65
CA ALA A 118 -23.82 -5.94 4.36
C ALA A 118 -25.27 -6.43 4.24
N GLY A 119 -25.78 -7.17 5.26
CA GLY A 119 -27.16 -7.67 5.32
C GLY A 119 -27.42 -8.95 4.51
N TRP A 120 -26.39 -9.79 4.31
CA TRP A 120 -26.55 -11.05 3.59
C TRP A 120 -27.30 -12.07 4.46
N THR A 121 -27.98 -13.02 3.81
CA THR A 121 -28.64 -14.14 4.50
C THR A 121 -27.63 -15.13 5.08
N ALA A 122 -28.02 -15.87 6.10
CA ALA A 122 -27.16 -16.84 6.75
C ALA A 122 -26.64 -17.93 5.78
N ASP A 123 -27.51 -18.42 4.90
CA ASP A 123 -27.17 -19.45 3.91
C ASP A 123 -26.16 -18.92 2.88
N ALA A 124 -26.38 -17.73 2.33
CA ALA A 124 -25.44 -17.08 1.41
C ALA A 124 -24.07 -16.83 2.07
N ILE A 125 -24.05 -16.46 3.36
CA ILE A 125 -22.82 -16.29 4.12
C ILE A 125 -22.10 -17.63 4.29
N ALA A 126 -22.82 -18.70 4.64
CA ALA A 126 -22.21 -20.02 4.87
C ALA A 126 -21.54 -20.54 3.58
N GLU A 127 -22.24 -20.49 2.44
CA GLU A 127 -21.72 -20.87 1.13
C GLU A 127 -20.48 -20.02 0.74
N ARG A 128 -20.57 -18.70 0.95
CA ARG A 128 -19.49 -17.77 0.60
C ARG A 128 -18.24 -18.02 1.45
N VAL A 129 -18.39 -18.28 2.76
CA VAL A 129 -17.26 -18.58 3.66
C VAL A 129 -16.56 -19.86 3.20
N GLU A 130 -17.28 -20.91 2.83
CA GLU A 130 -16.70 -22.15 2.32
C GLU A 130 -15.90 -21.91 1.03
N THR A 131 -16.50 -21.19 0.10
CA THR A 131 -15.83 -20.78 -1.15
C THR A 131 -14.54 -19.99 -0.88
N LEU A 132 -14.59 -19.01 0.02
CA LEU A 132 -13.43 -18.18 0.36
C LEU A 132 -12.30 -18.98 1.02
N LEU A 133 -12.63 -19.93 1.91
CA LEU A 133 -11.64 -20.82 2.51
C LEU A 133 -10.93 -21.64 1.44
N GLY A 134 -11.67 -22.18 0.47
CA GLY A 134 -11.09 -22.88 -0.67
C GLY A 134 -10.17 -22.00 -1.51
N TRP A 135 -10.56 -20.74 -1.77
CA TRP A 135 -9.71 -19.82 -2.57
C TRP A 135 -8.39 -19.48 -1.92
N VAL A 136 -8.34 -19.42 -0.58
CA VAL A 136 -7.09 -19.15 0.16
C VAL A 136 -6.33 -20.39 0.58
N GLY A 137 -6.79 -21.59 0.14
CA GLY A 137 -6.14 -22.87 0.41
C GLY A 137 -6.22 -23.31 1.86
N LEU A 138 -7.33 -23.00 2.53
CA LEU A 138 -7.64 -23.50 3.88
C LEU A 138 -8.74 -24.57 3.83
N PRO A 139 -8.66 -25.60 4.70
CA PRO A 139 -9.68 -26.65 4.74
C PRO A 139 -11.00 -26.13 5.32
N SER A 140 -12.12 -26.79 5.02
CA SER A 140 -13.45 -26.35 5.41
C SER A 140 -13.68 -26.35 6.92
N ASP A 141 -13.02 -27.25 7.67
CA ASP A 141 -13.07 -27.31 9.14
C ASP A 141 -12.44 -26.06 9.79
N ALA A 142 -11.57 -25.32 9.07
CA ALA A 142 -10.99 -24.07 9.54
C ALA A 142 -12.06 -23.06 9.99
N ARG A 143 -13.28 -23.11 9.44
CA ARG A 143 -14.37 -22.19 9.81
C ARG A 143 -14.76 -22.26 11.29
N GLN A 144 -14.56 -23.40 11.95
CA GLN A 144 -14.95 -23.63 13.34
C GLN A 144 -13.81 -23.34 14.32
N ARG A 145 -12.58 -23.25 13.83
CA ARG A 145 -11.38 -23.05 14.63
C ARG A 145 -11.16 -21.56 14.94
N PHE A 146 -10.33 -21.30 15.95
CA PHE A 146 -9.99 -19.95 16.39
C PHE A 146 -8.66 -19.47 15.79
N PRO A 147 -8.44 -18.14 15.64
CA PRO A 147 -7.21 -17.60 15.05
C PRO A 147 -5.92 -18.10 15.70
N HIS A 148 -5.89 -18.34 17.01
CA HIS A 148 -4.69 -18.79 17.72
C HIS A 148 -4.25 -20.22 17.34
N GLU A 149 -5.10 -21.02 16.71
CA GLU A 149 -4.80 -22.38 16.22
C GLU A 149 -4.11 -22.40 14.85
N PHE A 150 -3.83 -21.23 14.26
CA PHE A 150 -3.25 -21.08 12.92
C PHE A 150 -1.88 -20.44 12.97
N SER A 151 -1.01 -20.80 12.00
CA SER A 151 0.27 -20.12 11.78
C SER A 151 0.07 -18.69 11.30
N GLY A 152 1.12 -17.86 11.34
CA GLY A 152 1.08 -16.48 10.83
C GLY A 152 0.63 -16.37 9.37
N GLY A 153 1.14 -17.24 8.49
CA GLY A 153 0.75 -17.28 7.09
C GLY A 153 -0.71 -17.72 6.88
N GLN A 154 -1.19 -18.68 7.67
CA GLN A 154 -2.60 -19.09 7.64
C GLN A 154 -3.53 -17.97 8.13
N ARG A 155 -3.15 -17.24 9.18
CA ARG A 155 -3.90 -16.04 9.63
C ARG A 155 -3.93 -14.95 8.55
N GLN A 156 -2.83 -14.76 7.84
CA GLN A 156 -2.80 -13.83 6.71
C GLN A 156 -3.78 -14.26 5.61
N ARG A 157 -3.84 -15.54 5.28
CA ARG A 157 -4.82 -16.09 4.32
C ARG A 157 -6.26 -15.88 4.79
N ILE A 158 -6.54 -15.99 6.09
CA ILE A 158 -7.86 -15.66 6.68
C ILE A 158 -8.17 -14.17 6.50
N GLY A 159 -7.19 -13.29 6.74
CA GLY A 159 -7.32 -11.84 6.48
C GLY A 159 -7.63 -11.52 5.01
N ILE A 160 -6.97 -12.22 4.08
CA ILE A 160 -7.23 -12.11 2.64
C ILE A 160 -8.65 -12.60 2.31
N ALA A 161 -9.08 -13.75 2.84
CA ALA A 161 -10.44 -14.27 2.64
C ALA A 161 -11.49 -13.28 3.14
N ARG A 162 -11.28 -12.66 4.31
CA ARG A 162 -12.16 -11.63 4.86
C ARG A 162 -12.24 -10.39 3.94
N ALA A 163 -11.11 -9.94 3.41
CA ALA A 163 -11.07 -8.80 2.50
C ALA A 163 -11.82 -9.09 1.19
N LEU A 164 -11.80 -10.34 0.71
CA LEU A 164 -12.52 -10.79 -0.50
C LEU A 164 -14.01 -11.06 -0.30
N ALA A 165 -14.51 -11.04 0.95
CA ALA A 165 -15.87 -11.46 1.29
C ALA A 165 -16.95 -10.77 0.44
N LEU A 166 -16.80 -9.48 0.19
CA LEU A 166 -17.74 -8.65 -0.56
C LEU A 166 -17.37 -8.45 -2.04
N SER A 167 -16.41 -9.22 -2.58
CA SER A 167 -15.92 -9.07 -3.95
C SER A 167 -15.51 -7.63 -4.28
N PRO A 168 -14.55 -7.05 -3.53
CA PRO A 168 -14.13 -5.67 -3.72
C PRO A 168 -13.45 -5.46 -5.08
N LYS A 169 -13.46 -4.21 -5.56
CA LYS A 169 -12.72 -3.79 -6.77
C LYS A 169 -11.28 -3.39 -6.46
N LEU A 170 -11.04 -2.90 -5.24
CA LEU A 170 -9.74 -2.48 -4.74
C LEU A 170 -9.47 -3.09 -3.38
N ILE A 171 -8.27 -3.65 -3.21
CA ILE A 171 -7.77 -4.04 -1.89
C ILE A 171 -6.49 -3.25 -1.59
N ILE A 172 -6.48 -2.57 -0.45
CA ILE A 172 -5.29 -1.92 0.10
C ILE A 172 -4.56 -2.96 0.93
N CYS A 173 -3.37 -3.38 0.49
CA CYS A 173 -2.52 -4.33 1.19
C CYS A 173 -1.48 -3.54 1.99
N ASP A 174 -1.71 -3.33 3.28
CA ASP A 174 -0.79 -2.58 4.16
C ASP A 174 0.22 -3.56 4.77
N GLU A 175 1.41 -3.64 4.18
CA GLU A 175 2.51 -4.54 4.55
C GLU A 175 2.07 -6.00 4.78
N PRO A 176 1.36 -6.62 3.83
CA PRO A 176 0.65 -7.89 4.06
C PRO A 176 1.55 -9.09 4.33
N VAL A 177 2.87 -8.96 4.16
CA VAL A 177 3.83 -10.06 4.29
C VAL A 177 5.03 -9.73 5.18
N SER A 178 5.05 -8.55 5.82
CA SER A 178 6.21 -8.07 6.60
C SER A 178 6.54 -8.94 7.81
N ALA A 179 5.53 -9.54 8.45
CA ALA A 179 5.67 -10.38 9.63
C ALA A 179 5.81 -11.89 9.31
N LEU A 180 6.00 -12.26 8.04
CA LEU A 180 6.04 -13.65 7.59
C LEU A 180 7.45 -14.09 7.19
N ASP A 181 7.76 -15.36 7.40
CA ASP A 181 8.98 -16.01 6.91
C ASP A 181 9.04 -15.98 5.39
N VAL A 182 10.26 -16.02 4.83
CA VAL A 182 10.52 -15.85 3.38
C VAL A 182 9.70 -16.83 2.52
N SER A 183 9.62 -18.11 2.91
CA SER A 183 8.88 -19.13 2.16
C SER A 183 7.36 -18.92 2.20
N VAL A 184 6.84 -18.53 3.36
CA VAL A 184 5.41 -18.23 3.55
C VAL A 184 5.03 -16.92 2.83
N ARG A 185 5.94 -15.94 2.82
CA ARG A 185 5.80 -14.68 2.08
C ARG A 185 5.54 -14.92 0.60
N ALA A 186 6.39 -15.75 -0.04
CA ALA A 186 6.22 -16.09 -1.46
C ALA A 186 4.85 -16.74 -1.74
N GLN A 187 4.39 -17.64 -0.89
CA GLN A 187 3.07 -18.27 -1.04
C GLN A 187 1.91 -17.26 -0.95
N VAL A 188 2.01 -16.26 -0.07
CA VAL A 188 0.97 -15.22 0.06
C VAL A 188 0.99 -14.28 -1.14
N ILE A 189 2.16 -13.95 -1.69
CA ILE A 189 2.29 -13.13 -2.89
C ILE A 189 1.67 -13.83 -4.10
N ASN A 190 2.04 -15.10 -4.34
CA ASN A 190 1.47 -15.90 -5.44
C ASN A 190 -0.07 -16.00 -5.29
N LEU A 191 -0.57 -16.20 -4.07
CA LEU A 191 -2.02 -16.20 -3.81
C LEU A 191 -2.67 -14.87 -4.23
N LEU A 192 -2.06 -13.72 -3.92
CA LEU A 192 -2.61 -12.41 -4.32
C LEU A 192 -2.60 -12.23 -5.85
N GLU A 193 -1.57 -12.71 -6.55
CA GLU A 193 -1.50 -12.70 -8.02
C GLU A 193 -2.57 -13.60 -8.65
N ASP A 194 -2.76 -14.80 -8.13
CA ASP A 194 -3.81 -15.72 -8.58
C ASP A 194 -5.21 -15.11 -8.40
N LEU A 195 -5.45 -14.48 -7.25
CA LEU A 195 -6.71 -13.80 -6.94
C LEU A 195 -6.94 -12.59 -7.85
N LYS A 196 -5.88 -11.81 -8.17
CA LYS A 196 -5.94 -10.72 -9.14
C LYS A 196 -6.34 -11.24 -10.52
N SER A 197 -5.66 -12.26 -11.00
CA SER A 197 -5.91 -12.88 -12.31
C SER A 197 -7.31 -13.46 -12.41
N LYS A 198 -7.81 -14.09 -11.35
CA LYS A 198 -9.11 -14.77 -11.32
C LYS A 198 -10.29 -13.82 -11.18
N PHE A 199 -10.15 -12.75 -10.39
CA PHE A 199 -11.27 -11.86 -10.02
C PHE A 199 -11.13 -10.43 -10.54
N GLY A 200 -10.05 -10.08 -11.20
CA GLY A 200 -9.79 -8.72 -11.72
C GLY A 200 -9.67 -7.66 -10.62
N VAL A 201 -9.36 -8.06 -9.39
CA VAL A 201 -9.20 -7.13 -8.27
C VAL A 201 -7.92 -6.29 -8.45
N SER A 202 -8.01 -5.01 -8.10
CA SER A 202 -6.87 -4.10 -8.13
C SER A 202 -6.23 -4.01 -6.74
N TYR A 203 -4.91 -3.77 -6.69
CA TYR A 203 -4.19 -3.63 -5.43
C TYR A 203 -3.48 -2.29 -5.30
N LEU A 204 -3.63 -1.63 -4.14
CA LEU A 204 -2.64 -0.69 -3.64
C LEU A 204 -1.75 -1.46 -2.65
N PHE A 205 -0.56 -1.85 -3.11
CA PHE A 205 0.34 -2.71 -2.36
C PHE A 205 1.40 -1.88 -1.64
N ILE A 206 1.26 -1.71 -0.33
CA ILE A 206 2.17 -0.95 0.52
C ILE A 206 3.22 -1.90 1.08
N SER A 207 4.50 -1.57 0.87
CA SER A 207 5.61 -2.33 1.44
C SER A 207 6.86 -1.46 1.61
N HIS A 208 7.71 -1.83 2.56
CA HIS A 208 9.08 -1.35 2.65
C HIS A 208 10.08 -2.33 2.00
N ASP A 209 9.64 -3.54 1.64
CA ASP A 209 10.45 -4.56 0.94
C ASP A 209 10.28 -4.42 -0.57
N LEU A 210 11.31 -3.83 -1.20
CA LEU A 210 11.34 -3.56 -2.63
C LEU A 210 11.31 -4.85 -3.47
N SER A 211 11.90 -5.95 -2.97
CA SER A 211 11.94 -7.22 -3.73
C SER A 211 10.55 -7.82 -3.89
N VAL A 212 9.70 -7.67 -2.89
CA VAL A 212 8.29 -8.08 -2.95
C VAL A 212 7.52 -7.22 -3.97
N VAL A 213 7.74 -5.90 -3.94
CA VAL A 213 7.05 -4.99 -4.86
C VAL A 213 7.51 -5.17 -6.30
N GLU A 214 8.79 -5.45 -6.53
CA GLU A 214 9.33 -5.79 -7.85
C GLU A 214 8.60 -6.98 -8.49
N HIS A 215 8.19 -7.94 -7.68
CA HIS A 215 7.50 -9.13 -8.16
C HIS A 215 6.03 -8.85 -8.53
N ILE A 216 5.28 -8.18 -7.65
CA ILE A 216 3.81 -8.08 -7.77
C ILE A 216 3.32 -6.82 -8.48
N ALA A 217 4.09 -5.71 -8.48
CA ALA A 217 3.58 -4.42 -8.95
C ALA A 217 3.70 -4.25 -10.47
N ASP A 218 2.69 -3.62 -11.08
CA ASP A 218 2.71 -3.14 -12.46
C ASP A 218 3.38 -1.75 -12.54
N ARG A 219 3.02 -0.87 -11.60
CA ARG A 219 3.61 0.47 -11.41
C ARG A 219 4.00 0.66 -9.95
N VAL A 220 4.93 1.59 -9.72
CA VAL A 220 5.44 1.88 -8.39
C VAL A 220 5.44 3.38 -8.14
N ALA A 221 4.99 3.76 -6.95
CA ALA A 221 5.08 5.09 -6.39
C ALA A 221 6.02 5.07 -5.18
N VAL A 222 7.06 5.88 -5.22
CA VAL A 222 8.06 6.01 -4.15
C VAL A 222 7.71 7.20 -3.28
N MET A 223 7.52 6.95 -1.98
CA MET A 223 7.12 7.95 -1.00
C MET A 223 8.23 8.28 -0.02
N TYR A 224 8.50 9.56 0.20
CA TYR A 224 9.44 10.06 1.17
C TYR A 224 8.82 11.20 1.96
N LEU A 225 8.88 11.13 3.28
CA LEU A 225 8.40 12.17 4.22
C LEU A 225 7.02 12.76 3.80
N GLY A 226 6.04 11.89 3.60
CA GLY A 226 4.67 12.28 3.27
C GLY A 226 4.42 12.67 1.81
N THR A 227 5.41 12.62 0.92
CA THR A 227 5.29 13.07 -0.47
C THR A 227 5.77 12.03 -1.47
N LEU A 228 5.23 12.04 -2.69
CA LEU A 228 5.74 11.23 -3.77
C LEU A 228 7.00 11.88 -4.35
N VAL A 229 8.06 11.08 -4.50
CA VAL A 229 9.33 11.51 -5.08
C VAL A 229 9.55 10.92 -6.47
N GLU A 230 9.01 9.75 -6.75
CA GLU A 230 9.07 9.13 -8.07
C GLU A 230 7.87 8.22 -8.30
N VAL A 231 7.33 8.18 -9.54
CA VAL A 231 6.24 7.27 -9.96
C VAL A 231 6.53 6.80 -11.38
N GLY A 232 6.50 5.49 -11.59
CA GLY A 232 6.77 4.92 -12.92
C GLY A 232 6.33 3.47 -13.03
N GLY A 233 6.47 2.91 -14.24
CA GLY A 233 6.36 1.48 -14.44
C GLY A 233 7.42 0.71 -13.64
N ARG A 234 7.12 -0.52 -13.23
CA ARG A 234 8.07 -1.36 -12.46
C ARG A 234 9.47 -1.33 -13.07
N ASP A 235 9.61 -1.68 -14.35
CA ASP A 235 10.92 -1.75 -15.01
C ASP A 235 11.64 -0.40 -15.06
N GLN A 236 10.91 0.72 -15.19
CA GLN A 236 11.50 2.06 -15.15
C GLN A 236 12.12 2.36 -13.79
N ILE A 237 11.39 2.05 -12.70
CA ILE A 237 11.86 2.30 -11.33
C ILE A 237 13.08 1.46 -11.00
N TRP A 238 13.12 0.17 -11.42
CA TRP A 238 14.26 -0.72 -11.09
C TRP A 238 15.47 -0.52 -11.99
N ARG A 239 15.26 -0.29 -13.30
CA ARG A 239 16.38 -0.21 -14.26
C ARG A 239 16.93 1.18 -14.44
N THR A 240 16.07 2.19 -14.39
CA THR A 240 16.42 3.60 -14.65
C THR A 240 15.83 4.56 -13.62
N PRO A 241 16.05 4.32 -12.31
CA PRO A 241 15.53 5.21 -11.27
C PRO A 241 16.08 6.63 -11.46
N GLN A 242 15.20 7.61 -11.36
CA GLN A 242 15.56 9.01 -11.61
C GLN A 242 15.90 9.74 -10.31
N HIS A 243 15.07 9.56 -9.27
CA HIS A 243 15.28 10.26 -8.00
C HIS A 243 16.43 9.65 -7.19
N PRO A 244 17.35 10.43 -6.61
CA PRO A 244 18.47 9.90 -5.81
C PRO A 244 18.03 9.00 -4.64
N TYR A 245 16.90 9.29 -4.00
CA TYR A 245 16.34 8.44 -2.95
C TYR A 245 15.93 7.07 -3.48
N THR A 246 15.27 7.01 -4.66
CA THR A 246 14.89 5.74 -5.29
C THR A 246 16.11 4.89 -5.61
N LYS A 247 17.18 5.51 -6.14
CA LYS A 247 18.47 4.84 -6.41
C LYS A 247 19.02 4.21 -5.13
N ALA A 248 19.09 4.99 -4.06
CA ALA A 248 19.60 4.53 -2.79
C ALA A 248 18.74 3.42 -2.15
N LEU A 249 17.41 3.49 -2.26
CA LEU A 249 16.52 2.41 -1.81
C LEU A 249 16.77 1.10 -2.56
N ILE A 250 16.90 1.16 -3.89
CA ILE A 250 17.16 -0.03 -4.72
C ILE A 250 18.55 -0.60 -4.42
N GLU A 251 19.53 0.25 -4.22
CA GLU A 251 20.90 -0.19 -3.87
C GLU A 251 20.98 -0.82 -2.49
N ALA A 252 20.15 -0.38 -1.55
CA ALA A 252 20.07 -0.94 -0.20
C ALA A 252 19.31 -2.27 -0.15
N ALA A 253 18.49 -2.58 -1.17
CA ALA A 253 17.72 -3.81 -1.22
C ALA A 253 18.63 -5.06 -1.25
N PRO A 254 18.32 -6.11 -0.46
CA PRO A 254 19.08 -7.35 -0.45
C PRO A 254 19.07 -8.01 -1.84
N VAL A 255 20.25 -8.42 -2.33
CA VAL A 255 20.38 -9.17 -3.59
C VAL A 255 20.48 -10.64 -3.25
N ALA A 256 19.60 -11.47 -3.83
CA ALA A 256 19.57 -12.90 -3.60
C ALA A 256 20.84 -13.65 -4.07
N ASN A 257 21.60 -13.05 -5.02
CA ASN A 257 22.84 -13.66 -5.53
C ASN A 257 24.05 -13.24 -4.67
N PRO A 258 24.68 -14.15 -3.91
CA PRO A 258 25.81 -13.83 -3.04
C PRO A 258 27.05 -13.27 -3.77
N LYS A 259 27.27 -13.65 -5.04
CA LYS A 259 28.38 -13.14 -5.85
C LYS A 259 28.15 -11.66 -6.21
N LEU A 260 26.95 -11.31 -6.63
CA LEU A 260 26.57 -9.91 -6.90
C LEU A 260 26.51 -9.07 -5.63
N ALA A 261 26.07 -9.64 -4.52
CA ALA A 261 26.03 -8.94 -3.22
C ALA A 261 27.42 -8.50 -2.73
N ARG A 262 28.48 -9.26 -3.04
CA ARG A 262 29.87 -8.93 -2.65
C ARG A 262 30.50 -7.85 -3.52
N THR A 263 30.09 -7.72 -4.78
CA THR A 263 30.65 -6.73 -5.72
C THR A 263 29.89 -5.41 -5.71
N ARG A 264 28.66 -5.40 -5.18
CA ARG A 264 27.82 -4.20 -5.13
C ARG A 264 28.25 -3.28 -3.98
N ARG A 265 28.68 -2.06 -4.29
CA ARG A 265 28.86 -1.01 -3.28
C ARG A 265 27.48 -0.67 -2.73
N ARG A 266 27.23 -0.97 -1.46
CA ARG A 266 26.02 -0.55 -0.77
C ARG A 266 26.11 0.95 -0.48
N THR A 267 25.28 1.73 -1.15
CA THR A 267 25.07 3.12 -0.77
C THR A 267 24.19 3.13 0.48
N VAL A 268 24.81 3.34 1.64
CA VAL A 268 24.04 3.52 2.88
C VAL A 268 23.51 4.94 2.88
N LEU A 269 22.18 5.07 2.94
CA LEU A 269 21.55 6.37 3.16
C LEU A 269 22.03 6.95 4.50
N GLN A 270 22.87 7.98 4.44
CA GLN A 270 23.38 8.65 5.64
C GLN A 270 22.30 9.56 6.25
N GLY A 271 22.31 9.66 7.58
CA GLY A 271 21.40 10.52 8.34
C GLY A 271 20.02 9.89 8.59
N GLU A 272 19.34 10.41 9.59
CA GLU A 272 18.00 10.01 9.99
C GLU A 272 16.94 10.64 9.11
N LEU A 273 15.74 10.03 9.10
CA LEU A 273 14.57 10.61 8.44
C LEU A 273 14.22 11.93 9.14
N PRO A 274 14.09 13.06 8.42
CA PRO A 274 13.68 14.32 9.03
C PRO A 274 12.32 14.22 9.72
N SER A 275 12.11 15.07 10.72
CA SER A 275 10.85 15.09 11.47
C SER A 275 9.66 15.48 10.58
N PRO A 276 8.55 14.73 10.60
CA PRO A 276 7.33 15.12 9.90
C PRO A 276 6.58 16.29 10.57
N ILE A 277 7.01 16.73 11.77
CA ILE A 277 6.49 17.90 12.47
C ILE A 277 7.06 19.17 11.86
N ASP A 278 8.37 19.16 11.60
CA ASP A 278 9.11 20.27 10.97
C ASP A 278 9.84 19.78 9.73
N PRO A 279 9.10 19.55 8.62
CA PRO A 279 9.70 19.06 7.38
C PRO A 279 10.56 20.15 6.72
N PRO A 280 11.64 19.76 6.02
CA PRO A 280 12.49 20.69 5.29
C PRO A 280 11.70 21.59 4.31
N ALA A 281 12.08 22.87 4.22
CA ALA A 281 11.37 23.88 3.42
C ALA A 281 11.41 23.58 1.91
N GLY A 282 12.57 23.13 1.40
CA GLY A 282 12.76 22.79 -0.01
C GLY A 282 12.46 21.32 -0.33
N CYS A 283 13.38 20.68 -1.08
CA CYS A 283 13.32 19.25 -1.36
C CYS A 283 13.38 18.46 -0.04
N PRO A 284 12.40 17.61 0.27
CA PRO A 284 12.38 16.86 1.54
C PRO A 284 13.62 15.98 1.74
N PHE A 285 14.24 15.53 0.66
CA PHE A 285 15.39 14.64 0.68
C PHE A 285 16.74 15.37 0.70
N HIS A 286 16.79 16.72 0.62
CA HIS A 286 18.04 17.46 0.42
C HIS A 286 19.10 17.20 1.50
N SER A 287 18.72 16.99 2.76
CA SER A 287 19.65 16.73 3.87
C SER A 287 20.40 15.40 3.77
N ARG A 288 19.86 14.45 2.99
CA ARG A 288 20.40 13.10 2.78
C ARG A 288 20.84 12.87 1.33
N CYS A 289 20.65 13.87 0.46
CA CYS A 289 20.91 13.74 -0.97
C CYS A 289 22.37 14.05 -1.29
N PRO A 290 23.13 13.13 -1.93
CA PRO A 290 24.51 13.38 -2.32
C PRO A 290 24.66 14.45 -3.42
N LEU A 291 23.55 14.78 -4.13
CA LEU A 291 23.52 15.77 -5.19
C LEU A 291 22.90 17.11 -4.74
N ALA A 292 22.72 17.33 -3.42
CA ALA A 292 22.03 18.50 -2.92
C ALA A 292 22.79 19.80 -3.20
N GLU A 293 22.10 20.77 -3.79
CA GLU A 293 22.56 22.13 -4.03
C GLU A 293 21.76 23.16 -3.23
N ALA A 294 22.16 24.44 -3.30
CA ALA A 294 21.47 25.54 -2.61
C ALA A 294 19.97 25.61 -2.99
N ARG A 295 19.63 25.41 -4.26
CA ARG A 295 18.25 25.35 -4.75
C ARG A 295 17.42 24.27 -4.06
N CYS A 296 17.99 23.11 -3.78
CA CYS A 296 17.28 22.02 -3.11
C CYS A 296 16.88 22.36 -1.67
N ARG A 297 17.54 23.33 -1.04
CA ARG A 297 17.23 23.77 0.34
C ARG A 297 16.07 24.75 0.40
N SER A 298 15.87 25.54 -0.65
CA SER A 298 14.89 26.63 -0.70
C SER A 298 13.66 26.32 -1.55
N GLU A 299 13.79 25.48 -2.59
CA GLU A 299 12.73 25.20 -3.55
C GLU A 299 12.33 23.72 -3.54
N ARG A 300 11.01 23.47 -3.44
CA ARG A 300 10.47 22.11 -3.52
C ARG A 300 10.27 21.71 -4.99
N PRO A 301 10.92 20.62 -5.47
CA PRO A 301 10.73 20.17 -6.84
C PRO A 301 9.32 19.61 -7.04
N ALA A 302 8.66 20.00 -8.12
CA ALA A 302 7.39 19.42 -8.53
C ALA A 302 7.62 18.01 -9.12
N LEU A 303 6.63 17.14 -8.96
CA LEU A 303 6.60 15.84 -9.63
C LEU A 303 6.34 16.05 -11.11
N ARG A 304 7.34 15.86 -11.98
CA ARG A 304 7.29 16.13 -13.42
C ARG A 304 7.73 14.92 -14.25
N LYS A 305 7.26 14.86 -15.49
CA LYS A 305 7.61 13.78 -16.41
C LYS A 305 9.08 13.90 -16.81
N THR A 306 9.80 12.80 -16.71
CA THR A 306 11.21 12.67 -17.09
C THR A 306 11.34 12.16 -18.52
N ALA A 307 12.56 12.17 -19.08
CA ALA A 307 12.85 11.63 -20.40
C ALA A 307 12.51 10.12 -20.50
N SER A 308 12.61 9.36 -19.41
CA SER A 308 12.21 7.95 -19.36
C SER A 308 10.70 7.73 -19.35
N GLY A 309 9.90 8.79 -19.22
CA GLY A 309 8.44 8.74 -19.10
C GLY A 309 7.93 8.52 -17.67
N ALA A 310 8.79 8.24 -16.70
CA ALA A 310 8.45 8.25 -15.29
C ALA A 310 8.21 9.68 -14.79
N LEU A 311 7.55 9.82 -13.63
CA LEU A 311 7.42 11.10 -12.92
C LEU A 311 8.46 11.16 -11.81
N ALA A 312 9.22 12.26 -11.68
CA ALA A 312 10.17 12.45 -10.58
C ALA A 312 10.13 13.88 -10.04
N ALA A 313 10.27 14.00 -8.70
CA ALA A 313 10.31 15.27 -7.99
C ALA A 313 11.78 15.60 -7.63
N CYS A 314 12.58 15.94 -8.64
CA CYS A 314 13.99 16.27 -8.48
C CYS A 314 14.37 17.43 -9.41
N HIS A 315 15.29 18.30 -8.99
CA HIS A 315 15.77 19.43 -9.80
C HIS A 315 16.72 19.00 -10.92
N PHE A 316 17.30 17.80 -10.83
CA PHE A 316 18.32 17.26 -11.74
C PHE A 316 17.76 16.30 -12.81
N VAL A 317 16.44 16.17 -12.93
CA VAL A 317 15.78 15.28 -13.90
C VAL A 317 14.68 16.01 -14.67
#